data_7494a0c0b63c2a41cfb2e8d7184fb0d8
#
_entry.id   7494a0c0b63c2a41cfb2e8d7184fb0d8
#
_cell.length_a   1.000
_cell.length_b   1.000
_cell.length_c   1.000
_cell.angle_alpha   90.00
_cell.angle_beta   90.00
_cell.angle_gamma   90.00
#
_symmetry.space_group_name_H-M   'P 1'
#
loop_
_entity.id
_entity.type
_entity.pdbx_description
1 polymer ?
#
loop_
_entity_poly.entity_id
_entity_poly.type
_entity_poly.pdbx_seq_one_letter_code
_entity_poly.pdbx_strand_id
1 'polypeptide(L)'
;MSNRRLSLICLAAIAMAFTPAAGFSQSNAAHLAGSWTALVTATNPPGLVPFTDLITFTSDGSVIESRRIFVPVSPLGPLTETAGHGAWVRVAEREFDIHFVFLIQNATTGDDIGTDNIHLRLRLDSSGAVLFGTFDSTIKDTSGNPIFTASGTYQATPI
;
A
#
# COMPACT_ATOMS: atom_id res chain seq x y z
N MET A 1 39.91 -21.96 -65.03
CA MET A 1 38.47 -21.62 -65.10
C MET A 1 37.96 -21.71 -63.63
N SER A 2 37.81 -20.59 -62.98
CA SER A 2 37.45 -20.51 -61.55
C SER A 2 36.03 -19.94 -61.40
N ASN A 3 35.08 -20.78 -60.93
CA ASN A 3 33.70 -20.36 -60.65
C ASN A 3 33.59 -19.89 -59.18
N ARG A 4 33.59 -18.58 -58.95
CA ARG A 4 33.21 -17.99 -57.69
C ARG A 4 31.69 -17.94 -57.57
N ARG A 5 31.11 -18.73 -56.62
CA ARG A 5 29.69 -18.63 -56.23
C ARG A 5 29.60 -17.54 -55.14
N LEU A 6 28.93 -16.45 -55.46
CA LEU A 6 28.46 -15.45 -54.49
C LEU A 6 27.29 -16.03 -53.70
N SER A 7 27.48 -16.19 -52.41
CA SER A 7 26.37 -16.46 -51.48
C SER A 7 25.75 -15.13 -51.02
N LEU A 8 24.52 -14.89 -51.39
CA LEU A 8 23.70 -13.76 -50.92
C LEU A 8 23.16 -14.13 -49.54
N ILE A 9 23.62 -13.44 -48.49
CA ILE A 9 23.06 -13.55 -47.14
C ILE A 9 21.92 -12.53 -47.05
N CYS A 10 20.67 -13.00 -47.04
CA CYS A 10 19.50 -12.17 -46.73
C CYS A 10 19.45 -11.90 -45.22
N LEU A 11 19.77 -10.68 -44.82
CA LEU A 11 19.56 -10.20 -43.48
C LEU A 11 18.07 -9.83 -43.31
N ALA A 12 17.29 -10.68 -42.67
CA ALA A 12 15.92 -10.35 -42.28
C ALA A 12 15.95 -9.48 -41.01
N ALA A 13 15.70 -8.18 -41.16
CA ALA A 13 15.53 -7.27 -40.03
C ALA A 13 14.14 -7.51 -39.43
N ILE A 14 14.11 -8.11 -38.23
CA ILE A 14 12.88 -8.22 -37.41
C ILE A 14 12.67 -6.87 -36.72
N ALA A 15 11.74 -6.06 -37.23
CA ALA A 15 11.27 -4.86 -36.56
C ALA A 15 10.33 -5.29 -35.45
N MET A 16 10.83 -5.30 -34.19
CA MET A 16 9.98 -5.40 -33.00
C MET A 16 9.20 -4.09 -32.85
N ALA A 17 7.91 -4.14 -33.18
CA ALA A 17 6.99 -3.06 -32.87
C ALA A 17 6.76 -3.05 -31.35
N PHE A 18 7.43 -2.14 -30.64
CA PHE A 18 7.07 -1.79 -29.28
C PHE A 18 5.72 -1.05 -29.33
N THR A 19 4.64 -1.76 -29.03
CA THR A 19 3.38 -1.09 -28.69
C THR A 19 3.58 -0.41 -27.33
N PRO A 20 3.48 0.94 -27.23
CA PRO A 20 3.48 1.57 -25.94
C PRO A 20 2.27 1.05 -25.17
N ALA A 21 2.51 0.45 -24.01
CA ALA A 21 1.44 0.14 -23.06
C ALA A 21 0.67 1.44 -22.86
N ALA A 22 -0.65 1.39 -23.06
CA ALA A 22 -1.54 2.53 -22.88
C ALA A 22 -1.30 3.06 -21.46
N GLY A 23 -0.59 4.19 -21.36
CA GLY A 23 -0.34 4.87 -20.10
C GLY A 23 -1.69 5.24 -19.52
N PHE A 24 -2.04 4.64 -18.38
CA PHE A 24 -3.18 5.08 -17.60
C PHE A 24 -2.98 6.58 -17.32
N SER A 25 -3.93 7.38 -17.76
CA SER A 25 -3.91 8.83 -17.65
C SER A 25 -3.62 9.26 -16.21
N GLN A 26 -2.51 9.94 -15.97
CA GLN A 26 -2.10 10.48 -14.67
C GLN A 26 -3.10 11.51 -14.08
N SER A 27 -4.13 11.94 -14.86
CA SER A 27 -5.05 12.99 -14.44
C SER A 27 -5.84 12.69 -13.17
N ASN A 28 -6.05 11.41 -12.82
CA ASN A 28 -6.83 11.02 -11.64
C ASN A 28 -5.98 10.52 -10.46
N ALA A 29 -4.71 10.24 -10.66
CA ALA A 29 -3.75 10.01 -9.57
C ALA A 29 -3.58 11.30 -8.72
N ALA A 30 -3.75 12.47 -9.33
CA ALA A 30 -3.71 13.76 -8.67
C ALA A 30 -4.79 13.93 -7.58
N HIS A 31 -5.90 13.20 -7.63
CA HIS A 31 -6.96 13.30 -6.64
C HIS A 31 -6.69 12.52 -5.34
N LEU A 32 -5.86 11.48 -5.37
CA LEU A 32 -5.45 10.77 -4.15
C LEU A 32 -4.22 11.40 -3.50
N ALA A 33 -3.30 11.95 -4.30
CA ALA A 33 -2.07 12.53 -3.80
C ALA A 33 -2.36 13.70 -2.84
N GLY A 34 -1.74 13.67 -1.68
CA GLY A 34 -1.95 14.63 -0.59
C GLY A 34 -1.94 13.93 0.77
N SER A 35 -2.17 14.72 1.81
CA SER A 35 -2.26 14.24 3.18
C SER A 35 -3.70 14.19 3.65
N TRP A 36 -4.02 13.15 4.41
CA TRP A 36 -5.36 12.84 4.85
C TRP A 36 -5.37 12.51 6.34
N THR A 37 -6.43 12.90 7.02
CA THR A 37 -6.74 12.41 8.37
C THR A 37 -7.73 11.28 8.25
N ALA A 38 -7.42 10.13 8.83
CA ALA A 38 -8.24 8.92 8.75
C ALA A 38 -8.78 8.49 10.10
N LEU A 39 -10.02 7.99 10.09
CA LEU A 39 -10.63 7.24 11.18
C LEU A 39 -10.60 5.75 10.82
N VAL A 40 -9.94 4.97 11.66
CA VAL A 40 -9.82 3.50 11.53
C VAL A 40 -10.71 2.85 12.59
N THR A 41 -11.59 1.96 12.15
CA THR A 41 -12.50 1.24 13.04
C THR A 41 -12.36 -0.26 12.80
N ALA A 42 -11.72 -0.95 13.73
CA ALA A 42 -11.63 -2.42 13.67
C ALA A 42 -12.99 -3.05 14.01
N THR A 43 -13.38 -4.00 13.20
CA THR A 43 -14.59 -4.81 13.40
C THR A 43 -14.27 -6.26 13.79
N ASN A 44 -13.05 -6.69 13.48
CA ASN A 44 -12.53 -7.99 13.85
C ASN A 44 -11.04 -7.85 14.25
N PRO A 45 -10.65 -8.24 15.48
CA PRO A 45 -11.52 -8.64 16.59
C PRO A 45 -12.41 -7.47 17.07
N PRO A 46 -13.58 -7.75 17.63
CA PRO A 46 -14.43 -6.71 18.19
C PRO A 46 -13.83 -6.11 19.47
N GLY A 47 -14.21 -4.88 19.78
CA GLY A 47 -13.83 -4.21 21.04
C GLY A 47 -12.54 -3.37 20.96
N LEU A 48 -11.88 -3.31 19.79
CA LEU A 48 -10.80 -2.34 19.59
C LEU A 48 -11.38 -0.93 19.46
N VAL A 49 -10.76 0.01 20.17
CA VAL A 49 -11.20 1.42 20.13
C VAL A 49 -10.81 2.03 18.78
N PRO A 50 -11.73 2.73 18.10
CA PRO A 50 -11.40 3.47 16.88
C PRO A 50 -10.27 4.49 17.15
N PHE A 51 -9.40 4.66 16.20
CA PHE A 51 -8.28 5.59 16.31
C PHE A 51 -8.13 6.43 15.03
N THR A 52 -7.43 7.54 15.18
CA THR A 52 -7.13 8.46 14.09
C THR A 52 -5.67 8.30 13.70
N ASP A 53 -5.41 8.25 12.39
CA ASP A 53 -4.08 8.30 11.82
C ASP A 53 -3.93 9.39 10.74
N LEU A 54 -2.70 9.62 10.32
CA LEU A 54 -2.33 10.53 9.24
C LEU A 54 -1.70 9.71 8.14
N ILE A 55 -2.23 9.84 6.92
CA ILE A 55 -1.71 9.15 5.76
C ILE A 55 -1.40 10.15 4.65
N THR A 56 -0.26 9.98 4.00
CA THR A 56 0.17 10.81 2.87
C THR A 56 0.43 9.92 1.67
N PHE A 57 -0.26 10.22 0.58
CA PHE A 57 -0.06 9.60 -0.73
C PHE A 57 0.75 10.55 -1.60
N THR A 58 1.84 10.07 -2.18
CA THR A 58 2.65 10.85 -3.11
C THR A 58 2.22 10.56 -4.54
N SER A 59 2.49 11.48 -5.46
CA SER A 59 2.10 11.33 -6.87
C SER A 59 2.88 10.24 -7.62
N ASP A 60 3.99 9.76 -7.06
CA ASP A 60 4.81 8.67 -7.60
C ASP A 60 4.37 7.27 -7.14
N GLY A 61 3.29 7.18 -6.33
CA GLY A 61 2.76 5.91 -5.86
C GLY A 61 3.27 5.46 -4.50
N SER A 62 4.04 6.30 -3.79
CA SER A 62 4.45 5.99 -2.42
C SER A 62 3.38 6.37 -1.40
N VAL A 63 3.38 5.69 -0.26
CA VAL A 63 2.53 6.01 0.89
C VAL A 63 3.35 6.04 2.16
N ILE A 64 3.05 7.03 3.01
CA ILE A 64 3.57 7.14 4.37
C ILE A 64 2.39 7.31 5.31
N GLU A 65 2.36 6.53 6.37
CA GLU A 65 1.31 6.60 7.38
C GLU A 65 1.93 6.75 8.76
N SER A 66 1.29 7.53 9.61
CA SER A 66 1.68 7.75 10.99
C SER A 66 0.46 7.70 11.89
N ARG A 67 0.52 6.87 12.90
CA ARG A 67 -0.52 6.77 13.91
C ARG A 67 0.07 6.93 15.32
N ARG A 68 -0.79 7.22 16.26
CA ARG A 68 -0.38 7.21 17.66
C ARG A 68 0.02 5.79 18.07
N ILE A 69 0.88 5.69 19.08
CA ILE A 69 1.18 4.39 19.70
C ILE A 69 -0.12 3.67 19.98
N PHE A 70 -0.31 2.56 19.29
CA PHE A 70 -1.45 1.70 19.48
C PHE A 70 -1.18 0.84 20.72
N VAL A 71 -2.03 1.00 21.73
CA VAL A 71 -2.08 0.04 22.84
C VAL A 71 -3.20 -0.93 22.50
N PRO A 72 -2.93 -2.02 21.80
CA PRO A 72 -3.99 -2.97 21.49
C PRO A 72 -4.43 -3.63 22.80
N VAL A 73 -5.71 -3.89 22.91
CA VAL A 73 -6.24 -4.90 23.82
C VAL A 73 -5.86 -6.27 23.22
N SER A 74 -4.58 -6.48 23.07
CA SER A 74 -3.98 -7.60 22.34
C SER A 74 -3.16 -8.43 23.31
N PRO A 75 -3.06 -9.75 23.11
CA PRO A 75 -2.15 -10.60 23.87
C PRO A 75 -0.67 -10.21 23.73
N LEU A 76 -0.34 -9.31 22.77
CA LEU A 76 1.04 -8.87 22.52
C LEU A 76 1.51 -7.75 23.47
N GLY A 77 0.61 -7.19 24.30
CA GLY A 77 0.95 -6.09 25.21
C GLY A 77 1.09 -4.73 24.50
N PRO A 78 1.72 -3.74 25.16
CA PRO A 78 1.92 -2.43 24.60
C PRO A 78 2.97 -2.47 23.48
N LEU A 79 2.63 -1.89 22.33
CA LEU A 79 3.49 -1.86 21.15
C LEU A 79 3.87 -0.41 20.81
N THR A 80 5.07 -0.22 20.25
CA THR A 80 5.47 0.96 19.49
C THR A 80 5.67 0.60 18.04
N GLU A 81 5.42 1.54 17.16
CA GLU A 81 5.54 1.35 15.70
C GLU A 81 6.36 2.49 15.10
N THR A 82 7.06 2.20 14.02
CA THR A 82 7.64 3.24 13.17
C THR A 82 6.55 3.94 12.36
N ALA A 83 6.90 4.92 11.51
CA ALA A 83 6.02 5.29 10.41
C ALA A 83 5.84 4.08 9.48
N GLY A 84 4.64 3.93 8.93
CA GLY A 84 4.33 2.94 7.90
C GLY A 84 4.82 3.43 6.54
N HIS A 85 5.52 2.57 5.81
CA HIS A 85 6.03 2.87 4.48
C HIS A 85 5.53 1.84 3.48
N GLY A 86 5.14 2.31 2.29
CA GLY A 86 4.62 1.40 1.27
C GLY A 86 4.30 2.07 -0.05
N ALA A 87 3.37 1.46 -0.77
CA ALA A 87 2.97 1.89 -2.09
C ALA A 87 1.47 1.79 -2.28
N TRP A 88 0.97 2.57 -3.23
CA TRP A 88 -0.40 2.51 -3.69
C TRP A 88 -0.47 2.41 -5.20
N VAL A 89 -1.51 1.75 -5.69
CA VAL A 89 -1.84 1.66 -7.10
C VAL A 89 -3.32 1.95 -7.31
N ARG A 90 -3.63 2.54 -8.44
CA ARG A 90 -5.01 2.73 -8.86
C ARG A 90 -5.48 1.49 -9.59
N VAL A 91 -6.56 0.87 -9.12
CA VAL A 91 -7.11 -0.36 -9.70
C VAL A 91 -8.37 -0.11 -10.54
N ALA A 92 -9.10 0.99 -10.28
CA ALA A 92 -10.22 1.44 -11.10
C ALA A 92 -10.33 2.97 -11.06
N GLU A 93 -11.36 3.57 -11.68
CA GLU A 93 -11.48 5.03 -11.84
C GLU A 93 -11.32 5.80 -10.53
N ARG A 94 -11.82 5.27 -9.42
CA ARG A 94 -11.77 5.87 -8.08
C ARG A 94 -11.38 4.88 -7.00
N GLU A 95 -10.81 3.74 -7.37
CA GLU A 95 -10.47 2.67 -6.45
C GLU A 95 -8.97 2.47 -6.42
N PHE A 96 -8.47 2.26 -5.21
CA PHE A 96 -7.05 2.20 -4.90
C PHE A 96 -6.77 0.99 -4.03
N ASP A 97 -5.67 0.34 -4.32
CA ASP A 97 -5.09 -0.75 -3.54
C ASP A 97 -3.79 -0.24 -2.92
N ILE A 98 -3.68 -0.32 -1.60
CA ILE A 98 -2.59 0.30 -0.84
C ILE A 98 -2.00 -0.74 0.10
N HIS A 99 -0.67 -0.88 0.08
CA HIS A 99 0.08 -1.74 0.99
C HIS A 99 1.19 -0.96 1.67
N PHE A 100 1.30 -1.10 2.98
CA PHE A 100 2.43 -0.55 3.74
C PHE A 100 2.74 -1.39 4.97
N VAL A 101 3.91 -1.18 5.53
CA VAL A 101 4.47 -1.98 6.62
C VAL A 101 5.01 -1.06 7.70
N PHE A 102 4.72 -1.38 8.97
CA PHE A 102 5.38 -0.84 10.15
C PHE A 102 6.37 -1.85 10.72
N LEU A 103 7.44 -1.37 11.32
CA LEU A 103 8.24 -2.17 12.24
C LEU A 103 7.66 -2.00 13.63
N ILE A 104 7.55 -3.11 14.37
CA ILE A 104 6.88 -3.16 15.66
C ILE A 104 7.86 -3.61 16.75
N GLN A 105 7.82 -2.91 17.87
CA GLN A 105 8.60 -3.23 19.07
C GLN A 105 7.69 -3.29 20.30
N ASN A 106 8.08 -4.07 21.29
CA ASN A 106 7.47 -4.05 22.60
C ASN A 106 7.80 -2.71 23.29
N ALA A 107 6.78 -1.92 23.60
CA ALA A 107 6.97 -0.58 24.19
C ALA A 107 7.59 -0.59 25.60
N THR A 108 7.58 -1.74 26.30
CA THR A 108 8.14 -1.87 27.65
C THR A 108 9.59 -2.33 27.61
N THR A 109 9.92 -3.30 26.76
CA THR A 109 11.25 -3.92 26.73
C THR A 109 12.13 -3.39 25.59
N GLY A 110 11.54 -2.82 24.56
CA GLY A 110 12.25 -2.40 23.34
C GLY A 110 12.59 -3.56 22.38
N ASP A 111 12.15 -4.79 22.70
CA ASP A 111 12.42 -5.95 21.86
C ASP A 111 11.63 -5.86 20.54
N ASP A 112 12.27 -6.27 19.44
CA ASP A 112 11.60 -6.38 18.15
C ASP A 112 10.54 -7.49 18.20
N ILE A 113 9.31 -7.13 17.86
CA ILE A 113 8.19 -8.06 17.71
C ILE A 113 8.13 -8.58 16.26
N GLY A 114 8.35 -7.69 15.29
CA GLY A 114 8.29 -7.99 13.88
C GLY A 114 7.68 -6.87 13.05
N THR A 115 6.66 -7.18 12.22
CA THR A 115 6.05 -6.21 11.30
C THR A 115 4.53 -6.23 11.38
N ASP A 116 3.87 -5.07 11.23
CA ASP A 116 2.45 -4.99 10.88
C ASP A 116 2.32 -4.68 9.39
N ASN A 117 1.67 -5.58 8.67
CA ASN A 117 1.46 -5.48 7.23
C ASN A 117 0.01 -5.06 7.01
N ILE A 118 -0.17 -3.86 6.48
CA ILE A 118 -1.48 -3.28 6.23
C ILE A 118 -1.81 -3.35 4.74
N HIS A 119 -3.04 -3.74 4.46
CA HIS A 119 -3.65 -3.68 3.15
C HIS A 119 -4.94 -2.87 3.22
N LEU A 120 -5.03 -1.77 2.45
CA LEU A 120 -6.24 -0.98 2.32
C LEU A 120 -6.82 -1.14 0.90
N ARG A 121 -8.14 -1.33 0.83
CA ARG A 121 -8.92 -1.22 -0.41
C ARG A 121 -9.84 -0.04 -0.27
N LEU A 122 -9.49 1.06 -0.91
CA LEU A 122 -10.15 2.33 -0.71
C LEU A 122 -10.79 2.85 -2.00
N ARG A 123 -11.87 3.60 -1.83
CA ARG A 123 -12.58 4.29 -2.89
C ARG A 123 -12.75 5.76 -2.54
N LEU A 124 -12.47 6.64 -3.51
CA LEU A 124 -12.74 8.06 -3.42
C LEU A 124 -14.21 8.30 -3.77
N ASP A 125 -14.91 9.09 -2.98
CA ASP A 125 -16.31 9.48 -3.23
C ASP A 125 -16.44 10.35 -4.50
N SER A 126 -17.67 10.67 -4.91
CA SER A 126 -17.91 11.44 -6.13
C SER A 126 -17.42 12.88 -6.07
N SER A 127 -17.30 13.44 -4.88
CA SER A 127 -16.80 14.79 -4.66
C SER A 127 -15.27 14.88 -4.64
N GLY A 128 -14.58 13.75 -4.42
CA GLY A 128 -13.13 13.70 -4.19
C GLY A 128 -12.72 14.14 -2.78
N ALA A 129 -13.68 14.29 -1.85
CA ALA A 129 -13.42 14.79 -0.51
C ALA A 129 -13.41 13.71 0.57
N VAL A 130 -13.89 12.50 0.28
CA VAL A 130 -13.91 11.38 1.23
C VAL A 130 -13.31 10.14 0.59
N LEU A 131 -12.34 9.57 1.27
CA LEU A 131 -11.75 8.28 0.94
C LEU A 131 -12.27 7.25 1.95
N PHE A 132 -12.83 6.14 1.50
CA PHE A 132 -13.42 5.14 2.38
C PHE A 132 -13.24 3.73 1.83
N GLY A 133 -13.31 2.75 2.73
CA GLY A 133 -13.18 1.34 2.37
C GLY A 133 -12.84 0.45 3.55
N THR A 134 -12.03 -0.54 3.31
CA THR A 134 -11.65 -1.55 4.28
C THR A 134 -10.15 -1.62 4.48
N PHE A 135 -9.75 -2.09 5.65
CA PHE A 135 -8.38 -2.47 5.95
C PHE A 135 -8.30 -3.92 6.42
N ASP A 136 -7.19 -4.54 6.12
CA ASP A 136 -6.71 -5.77 6.70
C ASP A 136 -5.31 -5.52 7.28
N SER A 137 -5.07 -5.96 8.52
CA SER A 137 -3.80 -5.88 9.22
C SER A 137 -3.35 -7.29 9.57
N THR A 138 -2.07 -7.58 9.37
CA THR A 138 -1.44 -8.84 9.78
C THR A 138 -0.12 -8.55 10.46
N ILE A 139 -0.07 -8.76 11.76
CA ILE A 139 1.17 -8.71 12.52
C ILE A 139 1.88 -10.05 12.37
N LYS A 140 3.14 -9.99 11.95
CA LYS A 140 4.05 -11.12 11.81
C LYS A 140 5.20 -10.98 12.79
N ASP A 141 5.63 -12.12 13.36
CA ASP A 141 6.84 -12.18 14.18
C ASP A 141 8.11 -11.96 13.36
N THR A 142 9.26 -11.92 14.02
CA THR A 142 10.58 -11.76 13.38
C THR A 142 10.96 -12.93 12.46
N SER A 143 10.25 -14.07 12.53
CA SER A 143 10.38 -15.21 11.63
C SER A 143 9.42 -15.16 10.45
N GLY A 144 8.52 -14.13 10.41
CA GLY A 144 7.53 -13.95 9.35
C GLY A 144 6.21 -14.70 9.57
N ASN A 145 6.01 -15.36 10.73
CA ASN A 145 4.76 -16.07 11.02
C ASN A 145 3.69 -15.07 11.49
N PRO A 146 2.43 -15.19 11.03
CA PRO A 146 1.35 -14.35 11.52
C PRO A 146 1.02 -14.69 12.98
N ILE A 147 1.00 -13.64 13.84
CA ILE A 147 0.70 -13.77 15.28
C ILE A 147 -0.55 -13.00 15.69
N PHE A 148 -1.03 -12.06 14.85
CA PHE A 148 -2.28 -11.34 15.08
C PHE A 148 -2.84 -10.83 13.75
N THR A 149 -4.17 -10.77 13.64
CA THR A 149 -4.86 -10.17 12.50
C THR A 149 -5.97 -9.26 12.97
N ALA A 150 -6.21 -8.18 12.22
CA ALA A 150 -7.36 -7.32 12.41
C ALA A 150 -7.92 -6.87 11.06
N SER A 151 -9.20 -6.55 11.03
CA SER A 151 -9.83 -5.97 9.86
C SER A 151 -10.97 -5.03 10.24
N GLY A 152 -11.36 -4.14 9.33
CA GLY A 152 -12.42 -3.20 9.60
C GLY A 152 -12.59 -2.17 8.51
N THR A 153 -13.08 -0.99 8.90
CA THR A 153 -13.36 0.13 8.00
C THR A 153 -12.37 1.25 8.16
N TYR A 154 -12.15 1.95 7.06
CA TYR A 154 -11.25 3.09 6.92
C TYR A 154 -12.01 4.24 6.27
N GLN A 155 -11.96 5.43 6.86
CA GLN A 155 -12.54 6.63 6.30
C GLN A 155 -11.60 7.81 6.51
N ALA A 156 -11.25 8.54 5.44
CA ALA A 156 -10.35 9.67 5.51
C ALA A 156 -10.89 10.90 4.80
N THR A 157 -10.45 12.07 5.28
CA THR A 157 -10.71 13.37 4.68
C THR A 157 -9.39 14.13 4.48
N PRO A 158 -9.27 14.97 3.45
CA PRO A 158 -8.07 15.79 3.22
C PRO A 158 -7.77 16.71 4.40
N ILE A 159 -6.48 17.00 4.63
CA ILE A 159 -6.00 17.99 5.59
C ILE A 159 -5.96 19.36 4.91
#